data_bc0e22e35311af3634eb2701043d53ad
#
_entry.id   bc0e22e35311af3634eb2701043d53ad
#
_cell.length_a   1.000
_cell.length_b   1.000
_cell.length_c   1.000
_cell.angle_alpha   90.00
_cell.angle_beta   90.00
_cell.angle_gamma   90.00
#
_symmetry.space_group_name_H-M   'P 1'
#
loop_
_entity.id
_entity.type
_entity.pdbx_description
1 polymer ?
#
loop_
_entity_poly.entity_id
_entity_poly.type
_entity_poly.pdbx_seq_one_letter_code
_entity_poly.pdbx_strand_id
1 'polypeptide(L)'
;MDLYKSQATEFLIEGDTLIPPFIALEGLGENVAKQVVAAREEGEFLSKTELRKRGGLSSTLVEKLDEMGILGNMPEDNQLSLFDDFF
;
A
#
# COMPACT_ATOMS: atom_id res chain seq x y z
N MET A 1 -3.41 2.04 10.63
CA MET A 1 -2.95 2.52 9.32
C MET A 1 -3.86 1.97 8.23
N ASP A 2 -4.08 2.73 7.19
CA ASP A 2 -5.00 2.34 6.14
C ASP A 2 -4.35 2.66 4.78
N LEU A 3 -4.33 1.73 3.87
CA LEU A 3 -3.63 1.92 2.59
C LEU A 3 -4.19 3.09 1.79
N TYR A 4 -5.49 3.31 1.85
CA TYR A 4 -6.14 4.33 1.05
C TYR A 4 -6.48 5.60 1.82
N LYS A 5 -6.30 5.62 3.14
CA LYS A 5 -6.61 6.78 3.96
C LYS A 5 -5.39 7.39 4.64
N SER A 6 -4.42 6.59 5.02
CA SER A 6 -3.25 7.10 5.74
C SER A 6 -2.53 8.16 4.93
N GLN A 7 -2.08 9.19 5.61
CA GLN A 7 -1.31 10.23 4.96
C GLN A 7 0.17 9.83 4.99
N ALA A 8 0.99 10.56 4.29
CA ALA A 8 2.42 10.23 4.21
C ALA A 8 3.12 10.48 5.53
N THR A 9 2.96 11.66 6.09
CA THR A 9 3.74 12.07 7.25
C THR A 9 2.90 12.54 8.43
N GLU A 10 1.61 12.72 8.27
CA GLU A 10 0.76 13.25 9.35
C GLU A 10 -0.33 12.28 9.72
N PHE A 11 -0.79 12.35 10.95
CA PHE A 11 -1.90 11.52 11.39
C PHE A 11 -3.19 12.07 10.81
N LEU A 12 -4.10 11.17 10.50
CA LEU A 12 -5.41 11.54 10.00
C LEU A 12 -6.41 11.25 11.11
N ILE A 13 -7.28 12.21 11.40
CA ILE A 13 -8.32 12.02 12.40
C ILE A 13 -9.61 11.74 11.67
N GLU A 14 -10.23 10.58 11.95
CA GLU A 14 -11.46 10.23 11.31
C GLU A 14 -12.44 9.84 12.41
N GLY A 15 -13.38 10.68 12.72
CA GLY A 15 -14.27 10.51 13.86
C GLY A 15 -13.46 10.50 15.13
N ASP A 16 -13.55 9.42 15.90
CA ASP A 16 -12.76 9.28 17.11
C ASP A 16 -11.50 8.46 16.87
N THR A 17 -11.22 8.11 15.63
CA THR A 17 -10.09 7.26 15.30
C THR A 17 -8.91 8.05 14.77
N LEU A 18 -7.73 7.72 15.24
CA LEU A 18 -6.52 8.35 14.78
C LEU A 18 -5.81 7.36 13.87
N ILE A 19 -5.64 7.71 12.61
CA ILE A 19 -5.00 6.82 11.64
C ILE A 19 -3.54 7.24 11.46
N PRO A 20 -2.59 6.37 11.79
CA PRO A 20 -1.17 6.73 11.69
C PRO A 20 -0.72 6.86 10.25
N PRO A 21 0.28 7.69 10.00
CA PRO A 21 0.79 7.90 8.64
C PRO A 21 1.68 6.75 8.21
N PHE A 22 1.98 6.68 6.90
CA PHE A 22 2.86 5.64 6.41
C PHE A 22 4.26 5.73 6.99
N ILE A 23 4.73 6.93 7.30
CA ILE A 23 6.07 7.08 7.85
C ILE A 23 6.20 6.44 9.23
N ALA A 24 5.09 6.13 9.88
CA ALA A 24 5.13 5.44 11.17
C ALA A 24 5.60 3.98 11.02
N LEU A 25 5.58 3.45 9.79
CA LEU A 25 6.05 2.09 9.56
C LEU A 25 7.56 2.09 9.52
N GLU A 26 8.17 1.26 10.37
CA GLU A 26 9.60 1.21 10.44
C GLU A 26 10.22 0.82 9.11
N GLY A 27 11.19 1.55 8.66
CA GLY A 27 11.86 1.27 7.40
C GLY A 27 11.24 1.98 6.19
N LEU A 28 10.12 2.68 6.38
CA LEU A 28 9.48 3.36 5.29
C LEU A 28 9.81 4.84 5.37
N GLY A 29 10.60 5.33 4.44
CA GLY A 29 11.03 6.73 4.44
C GLY A 29 9.98 7.69 3.94
N GLU A 30 10.20 8.96 4.17
CA GLU A 30 9.26 10.00 3.79
C GLU A 30 8.99 10.05 2.28
N ASN A 31 10.03 9.89 1.48
CA ASN A 31 9.86 9.94 0.03
C ASN A 31 8.98 8.79 -0.46
N VAL A 32 9.18 7.61 0.11
CA VAL A 32 8.39 6.45 -0.26
C VAL A 32 6.95 6.62 0.22
N ALA A 33 6.77 7.18 1.42
CA ALA A 33 5.44 7.45 1.94
C ALA A 33 4.68 8.39 1.01
N LYS A 34 5.32 9.44 0.53
CA LYS A 34 4.69 10.37 -0.38
C LYS A 34 4.38 9.72 -1.72
N GLN A 35 5.25 8.83 -2.17
CA GLN A 35 5.05 8.14 -3.43
C GLN A 35 3.85 7.20 -3.37
N VAL A 36 3.64 6.52 -2.26
CA VAL A 36 2.49 5.65 -2.09
C VAL A 36 1.20 6.47 -2.13
N VAL A 37 1.19 7.61 -1.46
CA VAL A 37 0.01 8.46 -1.46
C VAL A 37 -0.27 8.98 -2.86
N ALA A 38 0.74 9.40 -3.59
CA ALA A 38 0.57 9.88 -4.95
C ALA A 38 0.08 8.77 -5.87
N ALA A 39 0.62 7.57 -5.72
CA ALA A 39 0.26 6.46 -6.57
C ALA A 39 -1.21 6.05 -6.35
N ARG A 40 -1.68 6.08 -5.12
CA ARG A 40 -3.07 5.69 -4.88
C ARG A 40 -4.05 6.68 -5.48
N GLU A 41 -3.62 7.93 -5.67
CA GLU A 41 -4.47 8.93 -6.29
C GLU A 41 -4.70 8.62 -7.76
N GLU A 42 -3.84 7.85 -8.37
CA GLU A 42 -3.98 7.48 -9.76
C GLU A 42 -4.88 6.26 -9.93
N GLY A 43 -5.20 5.56 -8.89
CA GLY A 43 -6.05 4.38 -8.93
C GLY A 43 -5.67 3.36 -7.87
N GLU A 44 -6.52 2.40 -7.65
CA GLU A 44 -6.27 1.37 -6.65
C GLU A 44 -5.15 0.45 -7.08
N PHE A 45 -4.54 -0.19 -6.10
CA PHE A 45 -3.49 -1.16 -6.36
C PHE A 45 -4.17 -2.53 -6.51
N LEU A 46 -3.96 -3.18 -7.64
CA LEU A 46 -4.60 -4.46 -7.90
C LEU A 46 -3.82 -5.66 -7.39
N SER A 47 -2.57 -5.48 -7.05
CA SER A 47 -1.75 -6.58 -6.54
C SER A 47 -0.60 -6.03 -5.73
N LYS A 48 0.05 -6.91 -4.96
CA LYS A 48 1.23 -6.52 -4.17
C LYS A 48 2.37 -6.09 -5.10
N THR A 49 2.49 -6.75 -6.24
CA THR A 49 3.51 -6.39 -7.22
C THR A 49 3.28 -4.97 -7.73
N GLU A 50 2.03 -4.62 -8.02
CA GLU A 50 1.70 -3.30 -8.47
C GLU A 50 1.95 -2.27 -7.38
N LEU A 51 1.58 -2.57 -6.16
CA LEU A 51 1.81 -1.69 -5.02
C LEU A 51 3.30 -1.42 -4.87
N ARG A 52 4.13 -2.46 -4.98
CA ARG A 52 5.55 -2.31 -4.84
C ARG A 52 6.14 -1.43 -5.94
N LYS A 53 5.74 -1.66 -7.19
CA LYS A 53 6.26 -0.90 -8.31
C LYS A 53 5.77 0.54 -8.33
N ARG A 54 4.50 0.73 -8.13
CA ARG A 54 3.93 2.08 -8.19
C ARG A 54 4.27 2.88 -6.94
N GLY A 55 4.32 2.24 -5.80
CA GLY A 55 4.62 2.92 -4.54
C GLY A 55 6.10 3.00 -4.20
N GLY A 56 6.95 2.29 -4.94
CA GLY A 56 8.37 2.30 -4.64
C GLY A 56 8.72 1.54 -3.37
N LEU A 57 7.90 0.58 -2.99
CA LEU A 57 8.13 -0.18 -1.77
C LEU A 57 9.02 -1.38 -2.01
N SER A 58 9.80 -1.74 -1.00
CA SER A 58 10.57 -2.97 -1.09
C SER A 58 9.67 -4.14 -0.74
N SER A 59 10.12 -5.36 -1.06
CA SER A 59 9.38 -6.57 -0.71
C SER A 59 9.14 -6.65 0.78
N THR A 60 10.13 -6.27 1.57
CA THR A 60 10.02 -6.31 3.03
C THR A 60 8.92 -5.39 3.53
N LEU A 61 8.81 -4.20 2.95
CA LEU A 61 7.77 -3.25 3.37
C LEU A 61 6.39 -3.74 2.98
N VAL A 62 6.25 -4.34 1.80
CA VAL A 62 4.99 -4.90 1.38
C VAL A 62 4.58 -6.04 2.32
N GLU A 63 5.53 -6.87 2.72
CA GLU A 63 5.25 -7.95 3.64
C GLU A 63 4.81 -7.42 5.00
N LYS A 64 5.42 -6.33 5.48
CA LYS A 64 5.03 -5.74 6.74
C LYS A 64 3.59 -5.22 6.68
N LEU A 65 3.23 -4.57 5.58
CA LEU A 65 1.87 -4.08 5.41
C LEU A 65 0.87 -5.24 5.35
N ASP A 66 1.26 -6.33 4.71
CA ASP A 66 0.40 -7.48 4.62
C ASP A 66 0.20 -8.12 6.00
N GLU A 67 1.26 -8.21 6.80
CA GLU A 67 1.17 -8.77 8.13
C GLU A 67 0.28 -7.92 9.05
N MET A 68 0.22 -6.64 8.81
CA MET A 68 -0.63 -5.75 9.58
C MET A 68 -2.08 -5.81 9.14
N GLY A 69 -2.38 -6.57 8.09
CA GLY A 69 -3.73 -6.71 7.57
C GLY A 69 -4.19 -5.54 6.73
N ILE A 70 -3.31 -4.62 6.40
CA ILE A 70 -3.66 -3.43 5.67
C ILE A 70 -3.99 -3.72 4.22
N LEU A 71 -3.38 -4.72 3.65
CA LEU A 71 -3.58 -5.06 2.25
C LEU A 71 -4.82 -5.94 2.01
N GLY A 72 -5.37 -6.48 3.07
CA GLY A 72 -6.55 -7.32 2.96
C GLY A 72 -6.28 -8.56 2.13
N ASN A 73 -7.10 -8.79 1.12
CA ASN A 73 -6.94 -9.96 0.28
C ASN A 73 -6.22 -9.66 -1.02
N MET A 74 -5.38 -8.63 -1.04
CA MET A 74 -4.66 -8.24 -2.24
C MET A 74 -3.80 -9.41 -2.75
N PRO A 75 -3.92 -9.80 -4.01
CA PRO A 75 -3.13 -10.91 -4.53
C PRO A 75 -1.68 -10.50 -4.74
N GLU A 76 -0.82 -11.49 -4.83
CA GLU A 76 0.60 -11.23 -5.02
C GLU A 76 0.84 -10.56 -6.37
N ASP A 77 0.16 -11.03 -7.40
CA ASP A 77 0.38 -10.55 -8.75
C ASP A 77 -0.95 -10.65 -9.50
N ASN A 78 -1.26 -9.66 -10.31
CA ASN A 78 -2.51 -9.68 -11.06
C ASN A 78 -2.37 -10.39 -12.40
N GLN A 79 -1.25 -11.01 -12.69
CA GLN A 79 -1.09 -11.72 -13.91
C GLN A 79 -1.90 -12.95 -13.99
N LEU A 80 -2.31 -13.49 -12.86
CA LEU A 80 -3.04 -14.68 -12.89
C LEU A 80 -4.27 -14.60 -13.68
N SER A 81 -4.88 -13.46 -13.71
CA SER A 81 -6.07 -13.36 -14.44
C SER A 81 -5.85 -13.50 -15.90
N LEU A 82 -4.64 -13.28 -16.33
CA LEU A 82 -4.41 -13.33 -17.70
C LEU A 82 -4.27 -14.70 -18.11
N PHE A 83 -3.71 -15.57 -17.22
CA PHE A 83 -3.44 -16.80 -17.53
C PHE A 83 -4.57 -17.54 -17.75
N ASP A 84 -5.64 -17.21 -17.12
CA ASP A 84 -6.72 -17.93 -17.27
C ASP A 84 -7.27 -17.76 -18.56
N ASP A 85 -7.00 -16.75 -19.20
CA ASP A 85 -7.62 -16.53 -20.33
C ASP A 85 -7.00 -17.04 -21.45
N PHE A 86 -5.94 -17.52 -21.42
CA PHE A 86 -5.48 -17.89 -22.57
C PHE A 86 -5.22 -19.20 -22.60
N PHE A 87 -5.74 -19.78 -21.91
CA PHE A 87 -5.61 -21.07 -21.98
C PHE A 87 -6.48 -21.67 -21.58
#